data_cb51c0a88ca4d7baba08d7609a8618b9
#
_entry.id   cb51c0a88ca4d7baba08d7609a8618b9
#
_cell.length_a   1.000
_cell.length_b   1.000
_cell.length_c   1.000
_cell.angle_alpha   90.00
_cell.angle_beta   90.00
_cell.angle_gamma   90.00
#
_symmetry.space_group_name_H-M   'P 1'
#
loop_
_entity.id
_entity.type
_entity.pdbx_description
1 polymer ?
#
loop_
_entity_poly.entity_id
_entity_poly.type
_entity_poly.pdbx_seq_one_letter_code
_entity_poly.pdbx_strand_id
1 'polypeptide(L)'
;MRRRDFLRAVAPVTMLGGFRIDALSRLPFMGALQGAIDNDHVLVLVQLVGGNDGLNTMIPLEHYGDYVAARSNIAIPQGKILKLDNNLKNGFHPSFTGMQALYNNDQLAVLQSVGYPDADGSHFRATDVWLEGADE
;
A
#
# COMPACT_ATOMS: atom_id res chain seq x y z
N MET A 1 15.69 -5.31 23.72
CA MET A 1 15.48 -6.30 22.64
C MET A 1 16.09 -5.75 21.37
N ARG A 2 17.08 -6.40 20.77
CA ARG A 2 17.70 -5.92 19.53
C ARG A 2 16.76 -6.20 18.36
N ARG A 3 16.72 -5.31 17.36
CA ARG A 3 15.83 -5.41 16.17
C ARG A 3 15.93 -6.77 15.47
N ARG A 4 17.13 -7.38 15.46
CA ARG A 4 17.38 -8.74 14.93
C ARG A 4 16.65 -9.83 15.71
N ASP A 5 16.48 -9.67 17.02
CA ASP A 5 15.82 -10.64 17.88
C ASP A 5 14.29 -10.61 17.67
N PHE A 6 13.75 -9.42 17.37
CA PHE A 6 12.35 -9.26 16.98
C PHE A 6 12.05 -9.98 15.65
N LEU A 7 12.88 -9.77 14.62
CA LEU A 7 12.68 -10.43 13.32
C LEU A 7 12.84 -11.96 13.41
N ARG A 8 13.75 -12.47 14.24
CA ARG A 8 13.90 -13.90 14.51
C ARG A 8 12.72 -14.48 15.31
N ALA A 9 12.10 -13.68 16.17
CA ALA A 9 10.92 -14.11 16.93
C ALA A 9 9.64 -14.07 16.08
N VAL A 10 9.54 -13.18 15.09
CA VAL A 10 8.38 -13.08 14.18
C VAL A 10 8.44 -14.14 13.07
N ALA A 11 9.63 -14.54 12.63
CA ALA A 11 9.81 -15.57 11.60
C ALA A 11 9.08 -16.90 11.88
N PRO A 12 9.06 -17.46 13.12
CA PRO A 12 8.30 -18.68 13.40
C PRO A 12 6.76 -18.50 13.45
N VAL A 13 6.27 -17.27 13.69
CA VAL A 13 4.81 -17.01 13.74
C VAL A 13 4.18 -17.06 12.34
N THR A 14 4.94 -16.71 11.31
CA THR A 14 4.51 -16.85 9.92
C THR A 14 4.48 -18.30 9.43
N MET A 15 5.15 -19.23 10.12
CA MET A 15 5.11 -20.67 9.80
C MET A 15 3.84 -21.38 10.31
N LEU A 16 3.11 -20.83 11.30
CA LEU A 16 1.89 -21.46 11.83
C LEU A 16 0.67 -21.28 10.93
N GLY A 17 0.71 -20.35 9.97
CA GLY A 17 -0.37 -20.07 9.02
C GLY A 17 -0.23 -20.71 7.64
N GLY A 18 0.74 -21.63 7.43
CA GLY A 18 0.90 -22.33 6.15
C GLY A 18 1.53 -21.54 5.02
N PHE A 19 1.88 -20.27 5.24
CA PHE A 19 2.58 -19.45 4.27
C PHE A 19 4.09 -19.75 4.31
N ARG A 20 4.61 -20.40 3.27
CA ARG A 20 6.06 -20.57 3.09
C ARG A 20 6.67 -19.22 2.70
N ILE A 21 7.61 -18.74 3.50
CA ILE A 21 8.44 -17.56 3.20
C ILE A 21 9.22 -17.71 1.87
N ASP A 22 9.36 -18.94 1.36
CA ASP A 22 9.96 -19.24 0.05
C ASP A 22 9.28 -18.50 -1.12
N ALA A 23 7.99 -18.15 -1.02
CA ALA A 23 7.31 -17.37 -2.04
C ALA A 23 7.80 -15.91 -2.07
N LEU A 24 8.09 -15.32 -0.91
CA LEU A 24 8.61 -13.95 -0.81
C LEU A 24 10.04 -13.82 -1.38
N SER A 25 10.86 -14.86 -1.23
CA SER A 25 12.24 -14.86 -1.76
C SER A 25 12.32 -14.92 -3.29
N ARG A 26 11.23 -15.26 -3.95
CA ARG A 26 11.12 -15.33 -5.42
C ARG A 26 10.68 -14.03 -6.08
N LEU A 27 10.27 -13.04 -5.31
CA LEU A 27 9.90 -11.73 -5.86
C LEU A 27 11.14 -11.05 -6.44
N PRO A 28 11.10 -10.57 -7.71
CA PRO A 28 12.25 -9.94 -8.37
C PRO A 28 12.84 -8.76 -7.57
N PHE A 29 12.00 -8.03 -6.83
CA PHE A 29 12.46 -6.92 -6.00
C PHE A 29 13.20 -7.35 -4.72
N MET A 30 12.99 -8.59 -4.25
CA MET A 30 13.72 -9.11 -3.09
C MET A 30 15.20 -9.34 -3.39
N GLY A 31 15.56 -9.61 -4.65
CA GLY A 31 16.96 -9.65 -5.09
C GLY A 31 17.64 -8.28 -5.00
N ALA A 32 16.91 -7.20 -5.32
CA ALA A 32 17.38 -5.83 -5.14
C ALA A 32 17.51 -5.45 -3.65
N LEU A 33 16.63 -5.99 -2.80
CA LEU A 33 16.70 -5.83 -1.35
C LEU A 33 17.86 -6.60 -0.73
N GLN A 34 18.26 -7.75 -1.29
CA GLN A 34 19.37 -8.55 -0.79
C GLN A 34 20.73 -7.81 -0.91
N GLY A 35 20.88 -6.97 -1.94
CA GLY A 35 22.02 -6.05 -2.08
C GLY A 35 21.97 -4.85 -1.13
N ALA A 36 20.80 -4.55 -0.55
CA ALA A 36 20.60 -3.46 0.42
C ALA A 36 20.75 -3.94 1.90
N ILE A 37 20.89 -5.26 2.13
CA ILE A 37 20.94 -5.86 3.48
C ILE A 37 22.29 -5.60 4.21
N ASP A 38 23.28 -5.07 3.51
CA ASP A 38 24.58 -4.71 4.12
C ASP A 38 24.54 -3.37 4.89
N ASN A 39 23.37 -2.73 4.92
CA ASN A 39 23.11 -1.54 5.72
C ASN A 39 22.02 -1.85 6.74
N ASP A 40 21.99 -1.17 7.88
CA ASP A 40 21.03 -1.36 8.99
C ASP A 40 19.55 -0.98 8.63
N HIS A 41 19.18 -0.96 7.34
CA HIS A 41 17.83 -0.67 6.89
C HIS A 41 16.89 -1.87 7.06
N VAL A 42 15.67 -1.60 7.49
CA VAL A 42 14.61 -2.60 7.67
C VAL A 42 13.45 -2.26 6.73
N LEU A 43 13.03 -3.23 5.90
CA LEU A 43 11.79 -3.14 5.14
C LEU A 43 10.66 -3.73 5.98
N VAL A 44 9.59 -2.96 6.14
CA VAL A 44 8.32 -3.43 6.72
C VAL A 44 7.27 -3.41 5.61
N LEU A 45 6.75 -4.59 5.25
CA LEU A 45 5.63 -4.72 4.31
C LEU A 45 4.33 -4.85 5.09
N VAL A 46 3.39 -3.94 4.85
CA VAL A 46 2.03 -3.98 5.43
C VAL A 46 1.04 -4.26 4.32
N GLN A 47 0.45 -5.46 4.33
CA GLN A 47 -0.60 -5.85 3.39
C GLN A 47 -1.97 -5.61 4.02
N LEU A 48 -2.85 -4.91 3.32
CA LEU A 48 -4.26 -4.72 3.70
C LEU A 48 -5.09 -5.84 3.07
N VAL A 49 -5.31 -6.90 3.84
CA VAL A 49 -6.11 -8.05 3.42
C VAL A 49 -7.58 -7.64 3.29
N GLY A 50 -8.22 -7.99 2.15
CA GLY A 50 -9.61 -7.62 1.88
C GLY A 50 -9.76 -6.29 1.14
N GLY A 51 -8.66 -5.71 0.71
CA GLY A 51 -8.64 -4.52 -0.14
C GLY A 51 -8.67 -3.19 0.63
N ASN A 52 -8.51 -2.12 -0.12
CA ASN A 52 -8.53 -0.75 0.35
C ASN A 52 -9.46 0.08 -0.55
N ASP A 53 -10.26 0.97 0.02
CA ASP A 53 -11.00 1.98 -0.74
C ASP A 53 -10.03 3.08 -1.22
N GLY A 54 -9.41 2.84 -2.38
CA GLY A 54 -8.40 3.72 -2.95
C GLY A 54 -8.89 5.14 -3.20
N LEU A 55 -10.14 5.31 -3.65
CA LEU A 55 -10.74 6.61 -3.94
C LEU A 55 -11.05 7.42 -2.68
N ASN A 56 -11.29 6.77 -1.53
CA ASN A 56 -11.43 7.45 -0.25
C ASN A 56 -10.10 7.54 0.52
N THR A 57 -9.10 6.76 0.14
CA THR A 57 -7.73 6.88 0.66
C THR A 57 -7.02 8.10 0.07
N MET A 58 -7.05 8.22 -1.27
CA MET A 58 -6.52 9.37 -2.01
C MET A 58 -7.59 9.90 -2.95
N ILE A 59 -8.19 11.04 -2.59
CA ILE A 59 -9.35 11.61 -3.25
C ILE A 59 -8.89 12.46 -4.45
N PRO A 60 -9.46 12.23 -5.66
CA PRO A 60 -9.10 12.97 -6.86
C PRO A 60 -9.75 14.37 -6.85
N LEU A 61 -9.02 15.40 -6.44
CA LEU A 61 -9.51 16.77 -6.38
C LEU A 61 -9.74 17.36 -7.78
N GLU A 62 -8.94 16.96 -8.77
CA GLU A 62 -9.08 17.38 -10.16
C GLU A 62 -10.41 16.89 -10.77
N HIS A 63 -10.90 15.73 -10.35
CA HIS A 63 -12.15 15.08 -10.76
C HIS A 63 -13.14 14.96 -9.60
N TYR A 64 -13.16 15.94 -8.71
CA TYR A 64 -13.99 15.86 -7.49
C TYR A 64 -15.49 15.76 -7.79
N GLY A 65 -15.96 16.41 -8.86
CA GLY A 65 -17.37 16.30 -9.29
C GLY A 65 -17.76 14.87 -9.67
N ASP A 66 -16.93 14.20 -10.46
CA ASP A 66 -17.15 12.81 -10.89
C ASP A 66 -17.06 11.84 -9.70
N TYR A 67 -16.09 12.08 -8.80
CA TYR A 67 -15.97 11.33 -7.57
C TYR A 67 -17.25 11.41 -6.71
N VAL A 68 -17.79 12.61 -6.50
CA VAL A 68 -19.04 12.78 -5.73
C VAL A 68 -20.24 12.17 -6.45
N ALA A 69 -20.34 12.32 -7.77
CA ALA A 69 -21.43 11.74 -8.56
C ALA A 69 -21.43 10.22 -8.47
N ALA A 70 -20.26 9.59 -8.56
CA ALA A 70 -20.13 8.13 -8.49
C ALA A 70 -20.28 7.58 -7.06
N ARG A 71 -20.07 8.37 -6.03
CA ARG A 71 -19.98 7.93 -4.63
C ARG A 71 -20.79 8.81 -3.67
N SER A 72 -21.95 9.27 -4.10
CA SER A 72 -22.77 10.28 -3.39
C SER A 72 -22.98 10.02 -1.89
N ASN A 73 -23.09 8.74 -1.49
CA ASN A 73 -23.36 8.34 -0.10
C ASN A 73 -22.11 8.22 0.79
N ILE A 74 -20.92 8.12 0.19
CA ILE A 74 -19.65 7.86 0.90
C ILE A 74 -18.54 8.81 0.51
N ALA A 75 -18.82 9.78 -0.35
CA ALA A 75 -17.86 10.79 -0.76
C ALA A 75 -17.42 11.66 0.44
N ILE A 76 -16.15 11.89 0.57
CA ILE A 76 -15.58 12.77 1.59
C ILE A 76 -15.83 14.22 1.20
N PRO A 77 -16.47 15.04 2.05
CA PRO A 77 -16.69 16.46 1.76
C PRO A 77 -15.38 17.20 1.50
N GLN A 78 -15.33 18.03 0.46
CA GLN A 78 -14.12 18.70 -0.01
C GLN A 78 -13.40 19.49 1.09
N GLY A 79 -14.14 20.13 2.00
CA GLY A 79 -13.57 20.89 3.12
C GLY A 79 -12.93 20.03 4.22
N LYS A 80 -13.11 18.69 4.18
CA LYS A 80 -12.48 17.75 5.12
C LYS A 80 -11.24 17.06 4.55
N ILE A 81 -11.02 17.16 3.24
CA ILE A 81 -9.90 16.49 2.57
C ILE A 81 -8.59 17.14 2.99
N LEU A 82 -7.61 16.34 3.36
CA LEU A 82 -6.27 16.79 3.68
C LEU A 82 -5.54 17.16 2.39
N LYS A 83 -5.25 18.44 2.21
CA LYS A 83 -4.50 18.95 1.05
C LYS A 83 -3.03 18.59 1.15
N LEU A 84 -2.38 18.40 0.01
CA LEU A 84 -0.95 18.07 -0.12
C LEU A 84 -0.22 19.27 -0.69
N ASP A 85 0.93 19.64 -0.12
CA ASP A 85 1.63 20.89 -0.45
C ASP A 85 2.06 20.94 -1.91
N ASN A 86 2.54 19.83 -2.47
CA ASN A 86 3.06 19.75 -3.84
C ASN A 86 2.13 18.99 -4.81
N ASN A 87 0.86 18.75 -4.43
CA ASN A 87 -0.08 18.01 -5.25
C ASN A 87 -1.50 18.59 -5.11
N LEU A 88 -1.86 19.44 -6.07
CA LEU A 88 -3.19 20.06 -6.12
C LEU A 88 -4.27 19.14 -6.72
N LYS A 89 -3.87 18.02 -7.33
CA LYS A 89 -4.77 17.10 -8.02
C LYS A 89 -5.42 16.09 -7.10
N ASN A 90 -4.78 15.81 -5.97
CA ASN A 90 -5.22 14.80 -5.02
C ASN A 90 -5.14 15.30 -3.58
N GLY A 91 -5.88 14.63 -2.70
CA GLY A 91 -5.81 14.86 -1.26
C GLY A 91 -6.05 13.58 -0.47
N PHE A 92 -5.58 13.52 0.75
CA PHE A 92 -5.78 12.36 1.62
C PHE A 92 -7.10 12.40 2.39
N HIS A 93 -7.55 11.21 2.78
CA HIS A 93 -8.64 11.05 3.74
C HIS A 93 -8.36 11.83 5.04
N PRO A 94 -9.39 12.42 5.68
CA PRO A 94 -9.22 13.25 6.89
C PRO A 94 -8.48 12.55 8.05
N SER A 95 -8.53 11.23 8.13
CA SER A 95 -7.84 10.46 9.16
C SER A 95 -6.34 10.24 8.91
N PHE A 96 -5.82 10.62 7.74
CA PHE A 96 -4.44 10.32 7.31
C PHE A 96 -3.47 11.47 7.59
N THR A 97 -3.63 12.16 8.72
CA THR A 97 -2.78 13.30 9.11
C THR A 97 -1.30 12.91 9.20
N GLY A 98 -0.99 11.71 9.70
CA GLY A 98 0.39 11.20 9.75
C GLY A 98 0.97 10.95 8.35
N MET A 99 0.17 10.39 7.43
CA MET A 99 0.59 10.18 6.04
C MET A 99 0.76 11.51 5.30
N GLN A 100 -0.12 12.49 5.55
CA GLN A 100 0.02 13.84 5.04
C GLN A 100 1.35 14.48 5.46
N ALA A 101 1.70 14.36 6.75
CA ALA A 101 2.96 14.88 7.26
C ALA A 101 4.17 14.22 6.60
N LEU A 102 4.15 12.89 6.43
CA LEU A 102 5.21 12.16 5.73
C LEU A 102 5.31 12.58 4.26
N TYR A 103 4.18 12.76 3.57
CA TYR A 103 4.15 13.17 2.18
C TYR A 103 4.72 14.59 2.00
N ASN A 104 4.28 15.53 2.83
CA ASN A 104 4.73 16.93 2.75
C ASN A 104 6.22 17.09 3.14
N ASN A 105 6.80 16.10 3.83
CA ASN A 105 8.23 16.04 4.17
C ASN A 105 9.05 15.16 3.19
N ASP A 106 8.52 14.81 2.02
CA ASP A 106 9.16 13.96 1.01
C ASP A 106 9.58 12.56 1.52
N GLN A 107 8.88 12.05 2.55
CA GLN A 107 9.12 10.74 3.17
C GLN A 107 8.11 9.67 2.76
N LEU A 108 7.13 10.01 1.92
CA LEU A 108 6.10 9.12 1.42
C LEU A 108 5.92 9.29 -0.09
N ALA A 109 6.03 8.18 -0.82
CA ALA A 109 5.59 8.10 -2.21
C ALA A 109 4.25 7.35 -2.30
N VAL A 110 3.35 7.80 -3.16
CA VAL A 110 2.06 7.15 -3.41
C VAL A 110 1.98 6.73 -4.86
N LEU A 111 1.79 5.44 -5.08
CA LEU A 111 1.56 4.86 -6.40
C LEU A 111 0.06 4.62 -6.57
N GLN A 112 -0.50 5.21 -7.62
CA GLN A 112 -1.92 5.06 -7.99
C GLN A 112 -2.04 4.25 -9.28
N SER A 113 -3.27 3.78 -9.57
CA SER A 113 -3.57 3.04 -10.80
C SER A 113 -2.72 1.77 -10.96
N VAL A 114 -2.34 1.15 -9.84
CA VAL A 114 -1.64 -0.13 -9.84
C VAL A 114 -2.68 -1.25 -9.93
N GLY A 115 -2.51 -2.13 -10.91
CA GLY A 115 -3.43 -3.23 -11.17
C GLY A 115 -2.84 -4.18 -12.21
N TYR A 116 -3.65 -5.13 -12.66
CA TYR A 116 -3.31 -6.07 -13.72
C TYR A 116 -4.48 -6.16 -14.72
N PRO A 117 -4.22 -6.61 -15.97
CA PRO A 117 -5.27 -6.76 -16.98
C PRO A 117 -6.38 -7.71 -16.50
N ASP A 118 -7.61 -7.49 -16.96
CA ASP A 118 -8.75 -8.37 -16.75
C ASP A 118 -9.02 -8.77 -15.28
N ALA A 119 -8.77 -7.84 -14.34
CA ALA A 119 -8.99 -8.06 -12.92
C ALA A 119 -10.46 -8.41 -12.62
N ASP A 120 -10.70 -9.58 -12.03
CA ASP A 120 -12.03 -10.11 -11.69
C ASP A 120 -12.62 -9.54 -10.38
N GLY A 121 -11.89 -8.64 -9.70
CA GLY A 121 -12.28 -8.09 -8.41
C GLY A 121 -12.06 -9.02 -7.22
N SER A 122 -11.49 -10.21 -7.42
CA SER A 122 -11.13 -11.12 -6.33
C SER A 122 -9.88 -10.64 -5.59
N HIS A 123 -10.03 -10.37 -4.30
CA HIS A 123 -8.89 -9.99 -3.46
C HIS A 123 -7.88 -11.14 -3.31
N PHE A 124 -8.34 -12.40 -3.34
CA PHE A 124 -7.46 -13.57 -3.27
C PHE A 124 -6.62 -13.67 -4.54
N ARG A 125 -7.27 -13.61 -5.72
CA ARG A 125 -6.55 -13.65 -6.99
C ARG A 125 -5.58 -12.48 -7.13
N ALA A 126 -5.98 -11.27 -6.78
CA ALA A 126 -5.11 -10.11 -6.79
C ALA A 126 -3.89 -10.27 -5.86
N THR A 127 -4.06 -10.93 -4.72
CA THR A 127 -2.96 -11.24 -3.81
C THR A 127 -2.00 -12.26 -4.43
N ASP A 128 -2.53 -13.31 -5.07
CA ASP A 128 -1.72 -14.34 -5.71
C ASP A 128 -0.90 -13.74 -6.86
N VAL A 129 -1.54 -12.96 -7.76
CA VAL A 129 -0.86 -12.24 -8.84
C VAL A 129 0.24 -11.31 -8.30
N TRP A 130 -0.04 -10.59 -7.22
CA TRP A 130 0.95 -9.73 -6.56
C TRP A 130 2.14 -10.52 -6.02
N LEU A 131 1.91 -11.67 -5.40
CA LEU A 131 2.95 -12.49 -4.79
C LEU A 131 3.76 -13.26 -5.84
N GLU A 132 3.13 -13.71 -6.90
CA GLU A 132 3.77 -14.47 -7.98
C GLU A 132 4.43 -13.56 -9.01
N GLY A 133 3.95 -12.33 -9.14
CA GLY A 133 4.39 -11.38 -10.17
C GLY A 133 3.95 -11.78 -11.59
N ALA A 134 2.92 -12.62 -11.67
CA ALA A 134 2.34 -13.11 -12.92
C ALA A 134 0.81 -13.18 -12.80
N ASP A 135 0.10 -13.09 -13.92
CA ASP A 135 -1.36 -13.12 -14.04
C ASP A 135 -1.88 -14.41 -14.72
N GLU A 136 -1.05 -15.47 -14.80
CA GLU A 136 -1.40 -16.77 -15.37
C GLU A 136 -2.23 -17.66 -14.44
#